data_ed639ac2893735fc180d2afe3fd5dcad
#
_entry.id   ed639ac2893735fc180d2afe3fd5dcad
#
_cell.length_a   1.000
_cell.length_b   1.000
_cell.length_c   1.000
_cell.angle_alpha   90.00
_cell.angle_beta   90.00
_cell.angle_gamma   90.00
#
_symmetry.space_group_name_H-M   'P 1'
#
loop_
_entity.id
_entity.type
_entity.pdbx_description
1 polymer ?
#
loop_
_entity_poly.entity_id
_entity_poly.type
_entity_poly.pdbx_seq_one_letter_code
_entity_poly.pdbx_strand_id
1 'polypeptide(L)'
;MRWIHIPGRCPAWGGMYERLVGIVKQTLRKVLGRSLVSRAELETIITETEAAINNRPITYVEETSSLSPEALTPSRLLHGFLINTLPHYGNTEDPDLVQSKHGQLIQRINYRNSLMHQIWNRWRTEYLNFLRERKAKCSRVTSTIIPKVSDIVIIHDDSPRVEWKIGRVIELFPGKDGEERVAKVLSNKTELTRATYKLYPLEINTIIDASDAITCRKD
;
A
#
# COMPACT_ATOMS: atom_id res chain seq x y z
N MET A 1 -14.73 25.80 -6.77
CA MET A 1 -14.49 24.38 -7.13
C MET A 1 -15.51 24.00 -8.20
N ARG A 2 -15.08 23.45 -9.35
CA ARG A 2 -15.99 23.05 -10.44
C ARG A 2 -16.18 21.53 -10.36
N TRP A 3 -17.39 21.07 -10.09
CA TRP A 3 -17.72 19.66 -10.08
C TRP A 3 -17.89 19.13 -11.50
N ILE A 4 -17.21 18.04 -11.83
CA ILE A 4 -17.36 17.33 -13.11
C ILE A 4 -17.97 15.97 -12.77
N HIS A 5 -19.17 15.74 -13.29
CA HIS A 5 -19.86 14.46 -13.07
C HIS A 5 -19.47 13.47 -14.15
N ILE A 6 -19.24 12.21 -13.73
CA ILE A 6 -19.04 11.10 -14.66
C ILE A 6 -20.39 10.82 -15.34
N PRO A 7 -20.42 10.66 -16.68
CA PRO A 7 -21.67 10.32 -17.38
C PRO A 7 -22.28 9.04 -16.82
N GLY A 8 -23.59 9.07 -16.58
CA GLY A 8 -24.32 7.90 -16.11
C GLY A 8 -24.18 6.72 -17.09
N ARG A 9 -24.01 5.49 -16.56
CA ARG A 9 -23.85 4.27 -17.32
C ARG A 9 -22.58 4.16 -18.19
N CYS A 10 -21.52 4.93 -17.87
CA CYS A 10 -20.21 4.81 -18.51
C CYS A 10 -19.19 4.20 -17.53
N PRO A 11 -19.16 2.87 -17.34
CA PRO A 11 -18.27 2.20 -16.37
C PRO A 11 -16.78 2.43 -16.69
N ALA A 12 -16.43 2.64 -17.96
CA ALA A 12 -15.05 2.89 -18.37
C ALA A 12 -14.41 4.15 -17.74
N TRP A 13 -15.21 5.14 -17.33
CA TRP A 13 -14.72 6.37 -16.70
C TRP A 13 -14.40 6.23 -15.22
N GLY A 14 -14.94 5.22 -14.55
CA GLY A 14 -14.82 4.98 -13.12
C GLY A 14 -13.94 3.80 -12.71
N GLY A 15 -13.39 3.04 -13.64
CA GLY A 15 -12.77 1.74 -13.37
C GLY A 15 -11.67 1.74 -12.32
N MET A 16 -10.88 2.81 -12.21
CA MET A 16 -9.85 2.93 -11.18
C MET A 16 -10.46 3.08 -9.77
N TYR A 17 -11.49 3.91 -9.64
CA TYR A 17 -12.20 4.11 -8.36
C TYR A 17 -12.98 2.86 -7.96
N GLU A 18 -13.66 2.24 -8.91
CA GLU A 18 -14.45 1.02 -8.69
C GLU A 18 -13.58 -0.11 -8.18
N ARG A 19 -12.37 -0.28 -8.73
CA ARG A 19 -11.44 -1.31 -8.28
C ARG A 19 -10.97 -1.06 -6.85
N LEU A 20 -10.58 0.17 -6.49
CA LEU A 20 -10.20 0.51 -5.13
C LEU A 20 -11.35 0.27 -4.15
N VAL A 21 -12.55 0.74 -4.48
CA VAL A 21 -13.75 0.51 -3.66
C VAL A 21 -14.06 -0.99 -3.55
N GLY A 22 -13.85 -1.75 -4.62
CA GLY A 22 -14.01 -3.20 -4.63
C GLY A 22 -13.08 -3.90 -3.65
N ILE A 23 -11.78 -3.57 -3.67
CA ILE A 23 -10.77 -4.11 -2.74
C ILE A 23 -11.14 -3.78 -1.30
N VAL A 24 -11.50 -2.52 -1.02
CA VAL A 24 -11.91 -2.09 0.33
C VAL A 24 -13.13 -2.84 0.82
N LYS A 25 -14.20 -2.89 0.02
CA LYS A 25 -15.42 -3.63 0.37
C LYS A 25 -15.14 -5.11 0.64
N GLN A 26 -14.31 -5.73 -0.18
CA GLN A 26 -13.93 -7.13 -0.01
C GLN A 26 -13.14 -7.34 1.28
N THR A 27 -12.17 -6.45 1.57
CA THR A 27 -11.38 -6.51 2.80
C THR A 27 -12.26 -6.33 4.03
N LEU A 28 -13.12 -5.30 4.04
CA LEU A 28 -14.05 -5.05 5.14
C LEU A 28 -15.01 -6.24 5.35
N ARG A 29 -15.61 -6.80 4.29
CA ARG A 29 -16.48 -7.96 4.40
C ARG A 29 -15.79 -9.18 5.00
N LYS A 30 -14.53 -9.43 4.60
CA LYS A 30 -13.78 -10.60 5.06
C LYS A 30 -13.29 -10.46 6.50
N VAL A 31 -12.93 -9.26 6.93
CA VAL A 31 -12.42 -9.01 8.28
C VAL A 31 -13.56 -8.75 9.27
N LEU A 32 -14.49 -7.86 8.93
CA LEU A 32 -15.63 -7.58 9.82
C LEU A 32 -16.59 -8.76 9.88
N GLY A 33 -16.91 -9.38 8.74
CA GLY A 33 -17.69 -10.60 8.67
C GLY A 33 -18.92 -10.59 9.60
N ARG A 34 -18.83 -11.39 10.67
CA ARG A 34 -19.82 -11.50 11.74
C ARG A 34 -19.39 -10.74 13.01
N SER A 35 -18.39 -9.85 12.95
CA SER A 35 -17.91 -9.09 14.09
C SER A 35 -19.00 -8.17 14.62
N LEU A 36 -19.20 -8.18 15.92
CA LEU A 36 -20.12 -7.29 16.61
C LEU A 36 -19.40 -5.97 16.93
N VAL A 37 -19.47 -5.03 16.00
CA VAL A 37 -18.92 -3.68 16.18
C VAL A 37 -20.07 -2.68 16.35
N SER A 38 -19.89 -1.73 17.27
CA SER A 38 -20.83 -0.62 17.42
C SER A 38 -20.72 0.35 16.24
N ARG A 39 -21.72 1.20 16.06
CA ARG A 39 -21.71 2.23 15.01
C ARG A 39 -20.47 3.13 15.11
N ALA A 40 -20.13 3.59 16.32
CA ALA A 40 -18.97 4.46 16.54
C ALA A 40 -17.65 3.75 16.21
N GLU A 41 -17.52 2.47 16.56
CA GLU A 41 -16.36 1.65 16.19
C GLU A 41 -16.25 1.47 14.67
N LEU A 42 -17.37 1.23 13.99
CA LEU A 42 -17.42 1.11 12.55
C LEU A 42 -17.01 2.42 11.86
N GLU A 43 -17.50 3.56 12.33
CA GLU A 43 -17.10 4.88 11.82
C GLU A 43 -15.58 5.09 11.97
N THR A 44 -15.01 4.74 13.13
CA THR A 44 -13.56 4.80 13.36
C THR A 44 -12.80 3.89 12.40
N ILE A 45 -13.26 2.65 12.23
CA ILE A 45 -12.64 1.67 11.31
C ILE A 45 -12.64 2.19 9.86
N ILE A 46 -13.75 2.77 9.42
CA ILE A 46 -13.87 3.33 8.05
C ILE A 46 -12.91 4.51 7.88
N THR A 47 -12.85 5.43 8.84
CA THR A 47 -11.96 6.60 8.79
C THR A 47 -10.49 6.20 8.78
N GLU A 48 -10.08 5.24 9.63
CA GLU A 48 -8.70 4.72 9.60
C GLU A 48 -8.40 3.98 8.28
N THR A 49 -9.38 3.28 7.71
CA THR A 49 -9.23 2.62 6.40
C THR A 49 -9.07 3.65 5.29
N GLU A 50 -9.81 4.76 5.33
CA GLU A 50 -9.66 5.88 4.41
C GLU A 50 -8.26 6.49 4.49
N ALA A 51 -7.77 6.76 5.70
CA ALA A 51 -6.40 7.25 5.92
C ALA A 51 -5.35 6.29 5.35
N ALA A 52 -5.52 4.98 5.57
CA ALA A 52 -4.63 3.96 5.04
C ALA A 52 -4.59 3.94 3.50
N ILE A 53 -5.73 4.12 2.83
CA ILE A 53 -5.84 4.16 1.38
C ILE A 53 -5.21 5.45 0.84
N ASN A 54 -5.46 6.57 1.49
CA ASN A 54 -4.94 7.87 1.05
C ASN A 54 -3.44 8.03 1.31
N ASN A 55 -2.85 7.24 2.18
CA ASN A 55 -1.41 7.20 2.40
C ASN A 55 -0.67 6.19 1.49
N ARG A 56 -1.39 5.48 0.59
CA ARG A 56 -0.72 4.58 -0.35
C ARG A 56 0.21 5.36 -1.30
N PRO A 57 1.42 4.87 -1.58
CA PRO A 57 2.30 5.51 -2.56
C PRO A 57 1.74 5.34 -3.98
N ILE A 58 1.59 6.44 -4.71
CA ILE A 58 1.21 6.43 -6.13
C ILE A 58 2.45 6.45 -7.00
N THR A 59 3.36 7.36 -6.69
CA THR A 59 4.65 7.58 -7.34
C THR A 59 5.64 8.10 -6.31
N TYR A 60 6.80 8.56 -6.74
CA TYR A 60 7.81 9.13 -5.86
C TYR A 60 8.19 10.53 -6.31
N VAL A 61 8.77 11.28 -5.40
CA VAL A 61 9.38 12.58 -5.66
C VAL A 61 10.86 12.47 -5.33
N GLU A 62 11.71 12.91 -6.24
CA GLU A 62 13.15 13.07 -6.00
C GLU A 62 13.39 14.51 -5.50
N GLU A 63 13.77 14.65 -4.25
CA GLU A 63 14.31 15.91 -3.77
C GLU A 63 15.77 16.00 -4.19
N THR A 64 16.14 17.14 -4.76
CA THR A 64 17.52 17.44 -5.23
C THR A 64 18.57 17.30 -4.12
N SER A 65 18.16 17.34 -2.86
CA SER A 65 19.01 17.27 -1.67
C SER A 65 18.99 15.93 -0.94
N SER A 66 18.06 15.03 -1.24
CA SER A 66 17.93 13.74 -0.54
C SER A 66 18.27 12.57 -1.45
N LEU A 67 19.19 11.71 -0.97
CA LEU A 67 19.56 10.44 -1.64
C LEU A 67 18.44 9.40 -1.66
N SER A 68 17.35 9.63 -0.92
CA SER A 68 16.24 8.69 -0.79
C SER A 68 14.98 9.24 -1.42
N PRO A 69 14.30 8.48 -2.29
CA PRO A 69 13.03 8.90 -2.87
C PRO A 69 11.95 8.99 -1.79
N GLU A 70 11.09 9.99 -1.89
CA GLU A 70 9.95 10.17 -1.01
C GLU A 70 8.64 9.77 -1.70
N ALA A 71 7.73 9.09 -0.96
CA ALA A 71 6.46 8.66 -1.51
C ALA A 71 5.53 9.86 -1.77
N LEU A 72 5.05 9.99 -3.00
CA LEU A 72 3.90 10.84 -3.30
C LEU A 72 2.62 10.05 -3.08
N THR A 73 1.75 10.55 -2.20
CA THR A 73 0.51 9.90 -1.80
C THR A 73 -0.69 10.79 -2.06
N PRO A 74 -1.93 10.24 -2.20
CA PRO A 74 -3.14 11.04 -2.26
C PRO A 74 -3.30 12.00 -1.07
N SER A 75 -2.92 11.56 0.13
CA SER A 75 -2.97 12.38 1.34
C SER A 75 -2.10 13.64 1.21
N ARG A 76 -0.88 13.50 0.71
CA ARG A 76 0.00 14.65 0.46
C ARG A 76 -0.56 15.61 -0.59
N LEU A 77 -1.18 15.09 -1.65
CA LEU A 77 -1.80 15.91 -2.68
C LEU A 77 -3.03 16.66 -2.17
N LEU A 78 -3.81 16.06 -1.27
CA LEU A 78 -5.05 16.65 -0.74
C LEU A 78 -4.80 17.57 0.45
N HIS A 79 -3.90 17.21 1.35
CA HIS A 79 -3.72 17.85 2.65
C HIS A 79 -2.33 18.47 2.85
N GLY A 80 -1.35 18.17 1.99
CA GLY A 80 0.03 18.61 2.13
C GLY A 80 0.87 17.75 3.10
N PHE A 81 0.25 16.80 3.81
CA PHE A 81 0.91 15.92 4.79
C PHE A 81 0.33 14.51 4.77
N LEU A 82 1.03 13.58 5.44
CA LEU A 82 0.53 12.23 5.66
C LEU A 82 -0.42 12.21 6.86
N ILE A 83 -1.56 11.54 6.71
CA ILE A 83 -2.48 11.31 7.83
C ILE A 83 -1.91 10.18 8.67
N ASN A 84 -1.39 10.51 9.85
CA ASN A 84 -0.88 9.50 10.78
C ASN A 84 -2.04 8.82 11.51
N THR A 85 -1.92 7.51 11.70
CA THR A 85 -2.83 6.78 12.58
C THR A 85 -2.47 7.04 14.03
N LEU A 86 -3.46 6.85 14.91
CA LEU A 86 -3.21 6.88 16.35
C LEU A 86 -2.14 5.84 16.73
N PRO A 87 -1.22 6.18 17.66
CA PRO A 87 -0.21 5.25 18.11
C PRO A 87 -0.87 3.97 18.63
N HIS A 88 -0.27 2.83 18.33
CA HIS A 88 -0.72 1.56 18.83
C HIS A 88 -0.25 1.45 20.28
N TYR A 89 -1.16 1.65 21.23
CA TYR A 89 -0.90 1.30 22.61
C TYR A 89 -0.77 -0.24 22.68
N GLY A 90 0.39 -0.71 23.10
CA GLY A 90 0.64 -2.14 23.31
C GLY A 90 -0.41 -2.75 24.24
N ASN A 91 -0.64 -4.04 24.10
CA ASN A 91 -1.52 -4.79 24.99
C ASN A 91 -1.00 -4.64 26.43
N THR A 92 -1.60 -3.78 27.21
CA THR A 92 -1.44 -3.76 28.65
C THR A 92 -2.32 -4.88 29.19
N GLU A 93 -1.77 -6.09 29.24
CA GLU A 93 -2.37 -7.22 29.93
C GLU A 93 -2.09 -7.05 31.43
N ASP A 94 -2.75 -6.08 32.07
CA ASP A 94 -2.78 -5.99 33.50
C ASP A 94 -4.05 -6.72 33.98
N PRO A 95 -3.93 -7.90 34.62
CA PRO A 95 -5.08 -8.73 35.01
C PRO A 95 -6.06 -8.02 35.92
N ASP A 96 -5.59 -7.09 36.76
CA ASP A 96 -6.41 -6.35 37.73
C ASP A 96 -7.27 -5.28 37.06
N LEU A 97 -6.91 -4.81 35.88
CA LEU A 97 -7.70 -3.86 35.10
C LEU A 97 -8.85 -4.51 34.30
N VAL A 98 -8.80 -5.82 34.08
CA VAL A 98 -9.77 -6.55 33.24
C VAL A 98 -11.15 -6.66 33.89
N GLN A 99 -11.25 -6.68 35.23
CA GLN A 99 -12.53 -6.82 35.97
C GLN A 99 -13.29 -5.50 36.17
N SER A 100 -12.66 -4.36 35.89
CA SER A 100 -13.28 -3.04 36.03
C SER A 100 -13.98 -2.61 34.72
N LYS A 101 -14.85 -1.61 34.77
CA LYS A 101 -15.40 -0.95 33.57
C LYS A 101 -14.28 -0.45 32.66
N HIS A 102 -13.14 -0.07 33.22
CA HIS A 102 -11.94 0.34 32.52
C HIS A 102 -11.32 -0.83 31.75
N GLY A 103 -11.27 -2.02 32.33
CA GLY A 103 -10.81 -3.25 31.67
C GLY A 103 -11.64 -3.63 30.42
N GLN A 104 -12.97 -3.48 30.52
CA GLN A 104 -13.84 -3.73 29.37
C GLN A 104 -13.57 -2.76 28.20
N LEU A 105 -13.30 -1.49 28.53
CA LEU A 105 -12.91 -0.50 27.50
C LEU A 105 -11.58 -0.83 26.85
N ILE A 106 -10.58 -1.25 27.62
CA ILE A 106 -9.28 -1.69 27.09
C ILE A 106 -9.46 -2.91 26.19
N GLN A 107 -10.22 -3.91 26.60
CA GLN A 107 -10.51 -5.08 25.75
C GLN A 107 -11.16 -4.69 24.43
N ARG A 108 -12.13 -3.76 24.44
CA ARG A 108 -12.77 -3.26 23.21
C ARG A 108 -11.79 -2.51 22.30
N ILE A 109 -10.91 -1.69 22.88
CA ILE A 109 -9.87 -0.98 22.14
C ILE A 109 -8.91 -1.98 21.50
N ASN A 110 -8.45 -2.99 22.25
CA ASN A 110 -7.56 -4.02 21.73
C ASN A 110 -8.23 -4.85 20.62
N TYR A 111 -9.49 -5.19 20.79
CA TYR A 111 -10.26 -5.89 19.76
C TYR A 111 -10.38 -5.06 18.48
N ARG A 112 -10.75 -3.78 18.58
CA ARG A 112 -10.79 -2.86 17.43
C ARG A 112 -9.42 -2.75 16.75
N ASN A 113 -8.35 -2.58 17.54
CA ASN A 113 -6.98 -2.50 17.03
C ASN A 113 -6.57 -3.78 16.28
N SER A 114 -6.97 -4.95 16.78
CA SER A 114 -6.76 -6.23 16.10
C SER A 114 -7.49 -6.30 14.76
N LEU A 115 -8.75 -5.86 14.69
CA LEU A 115 -9.50 -5.78 13.43
C LEU A 115 -8.83 -4.84 12.44
N MET A 116 -8.38 -3.66 12.89
CA MET A 116 -7.67 -2.70 12.04
C MET A 116 -6.35 -3.27 11.51
N HIS A 117 -5.61 -4.01 12.34
CA HIS A 117 -4.39 -4.66 11.91
C HIS A 117 -4.66 -5.72 10.82
N GLN A 118 -5.71 -6.50 10.97
CA GLN A 118 -6.14 -7.48 9.97
C GLN A 118 -6.58 -6.80 8.66
N ILE A 119 -7.35 -5.70 8.75
CA ILE A 119 -7.76 -4.91 7.58
C ILE A 119 -6.53 -4.37 6.86
N TRP A 120 -5.59 -3.77 7.58
CA TRP A 120 -4.36 -3.22 7.03
C TRP A 120 -3.53 -4.28 6.31
N ASN A 121 -3.23 -5.40 6.97
CA ASN A 121 -2.40 -6.46 6.39
C ASN A 121 -3.02 -7.04 5.13
N ARG A 122 -4.33 -7.26 5.15
CA ARG A 122 -5.05 -7.78 3.99
C ARG A 122 -5.08 -6.79 2.85
N TRP A 123 -5.46 -5.55 3.13
CA TRP A 123 -5.52 -4.50 2.12
C TRP A 123 -4.13 -4.25 1.51
N ARG A 124 -3.09 -4.17 2.34
CA ARG A 124 -1.71 -4.02 1.88
C ARG A 124 -1.30 -5.13 0.92
N THR A 125 -1.57 -6.37 1.27
CA THR A 125 -1.27 -7.52 0.42
C THR A 125 -2.03 -7.47 -0.90
N GLU A 126 -3.32 -7.16 -0.89
CA GLU A 126 -4.13 -7.05 -2.10
C GLU A 126 -3.67 -5.87 -2.98
N TYR A 127 -3.28 -4.74 -2.37
CA TYR A 127 -2.74 -3.59 -3.09
C TYR A 127 -1.38 -3.90 -3.75
N LEU A 128 -0.47 -4.55 -3.04
CA LEU A 128 0.83 -4.94 -3.58
C LEU A 128 0.69 -5.96 -4.72
N ASN A 129 -0.21 -6.92 -4.59
CA ASN A 129 -0.52 -7.86 -5.67
C ASN A 129 -1.10 -7.13 -6.89
N PHE A 130 -1.98 -6.15 -6.67
CA PHE A 130 -2.49 -5.31 -7.75
C PHE A 130 -1.37 -4.56 -8.51
N LEU A 131 -0.39 -3.99 -7.80
CA LEU A 131 0.76 -3.33 -8.44
C LEU A 131 1.55 -4.32 -9.30
N ARG A 132 1.76 -5.55 -8.80
CA ARG A 132 2.46 -6.61 -9.53
C ARG A 132 1.70 -7.03 -10.79
N GLU A 133 0.39 -7.26 -10.69
CA GLU A 133 -0.45 -7.60 -11.85
C GLU A 133 -0.50 -6.48 -12.89
N ARG A 134 -0.53 -5.21 -12.46
CA ARG A 134 -0.49 -4.06 -13.36
C ARG A 134 0.80 -4.06 -14.19
N LYS A 135 1.94 -4.30 -13.55
CA LYS A 135 3.23 -4.38 -14.23
C LYS A 135 3.26 -5.57 -15.20
N ALA A 136 2.77 -6.74 -14.80
CA ALA A 136 2.70 -7.92 -15.67
C ALA A 136 1.87 -7.67 -16.95
N LYS A 137 0.74 -6.99 -16.83
CA LYS A 137 -0.11 -6.64 -17.99
C LYS A 137 0.54 -5.63 -18.94
N CYS A 138 1.31 -4.67 -18.41
CA CYS A 138 2.01 -3.69 -19.24
C CYS A 138 3.25 -4.27 -19.93
N SER A 139 3.88 -5.27 -19.35
CA SER A 139 5.17 -5.80 -19.78
C SER A 139 5.07 -6.95 -20.78
N ARG A 140 3.95 -7.32 -21.36
CA ARG A 140 3.78 -8.47 -22.30
C ARG A 140 4.65 -9.72 -22.03
N VAL A 141 5.40 -9.72 -20.92
CA VAL A 141 6.32 -10.77 -20.50
C VAL A 141 5.72 -11.51 -19.31
N THR A 142 5.48 -12.78 -19.48
CA THR A 142 4.91 -13.69 -18.49
C THR A 142 5.90 -14.11 -17.38
N SER A 143 7.15 -13.62 -17.43
CA SER A 143 8.17 -13.95 -16.44
C SER A 143 8.04 -13.12 -15.16
N THR A 144 8.50 -13.70 -14.06
CA THR A 144 8.57 -13.05 -12.74
C THR A 144 9.18 -11.67 -12.86
N ILE A 145 8.44 -10.64 -12.44
CA ILE A 145 8.88 -9.26 -12.58
C ILE A 145 9.94 -9.00 -11.53
N ILE A 146 11.20 -9.13 -11.94
CA ILE A 146 12.36 -8.78 -11.12
C ILE A 146 12.58 -7.27 -11.27
N PRO A 147 12.73 -6.51 -10.17
CA PRO A 147 13.07 -5.10 -10.25
C PRO A 147 14.48 -4.94 -10.84
N LYS A 148 14.70 -3.90 -11.62
CA LYS A 148 16.01 -3.56 -12.18
C LYS A 148 16.80 -2.66 -11.25
N VAL A 149 18.10 -2.57 -11.44
CA VAL A 149 18.95 -1.56 -10.78
C VAL A 149 18.44 -0.16 -11.14
N SER A 150 18.40 0.72 -10.16
CA SER A 150 17.80 2.06 -10.19
C SER A 150 16.28 2.13 -10.11
N ASP A 151 15.54 1.01 -10.15
CA ASP A 151 14.10 1.02 -9.93
C ASP A 151 13.75 1.48 -8.52
N ILE A 152 12.66 2.27 -8.43
CA ILE A 152 12.07 2.63 -7.15
C ILE A 152 11.04 1.57 -6.77
N VAL A 153 11.22 1.01 -5.59
CA VAL A 153 10.42 -0.13 -5.11
C VAL A 153 9.79 0.15 -3.75
N ILE A 154 8.60 -0.40 -3.55
CA ILE A 154 8.00 -0.52 -2.22
C ILE A 154 8.57 -1.78 -1.58
N ILE A 155 9.05 -1.64 -0.36
CA ILE A 155 9.61 -2.74 0.44
C ILE A 155 8.49 -3.32 1.30
N HIS A 156 8.16 -4.60 1.09
CA HIS A 156 7.23 -5.31 1.97
C HIS A 156 7.96 -5.75 3.24
N ASP A 157 7.71 -5.04 4.31
CA ASP A 157 8.29 -5.27 5.64
C ASP A 157 7.18 -5.26 6.70
N ASP A 158 7.47 -5.74 7.91
CA ASP A 158 6.56 -5.69 9.07
C ASP A 158 6.55 -4.31 9.72
N SER A 159 6.41 -3.26 8.88
CA SER A 159 6.32 -1.88 9.32
C SER A 159 4.97 -1.59 10.00
N PRO A 160 4.91 -0.56 10.87
CA PRO A 160 3.67 -0.09 11.46
C PRO A 160 2.58 0.17 10.43
N ARG A 161 1.32 0.22 10.89
CA ARG A 161 0.19 0.53 10.01
C ARG A 161 0.39 1.87 9.31
N VAL A 162 -0.01 1.93 8.03
CA VAL A 162 0.01 3.14 7.20
C VAL A 162 1.42 3.60 6.78
N GLU A 163 2.45 2.97 7.30
CA GLU A 163 3.83 3.28 6.91
C GLU A 163 4.25 2.45 5.69
N TRP A 164 4.72 3.14 4.66
CA TRP A 164 5.23 2.55 3.44
C TRP A 164 6.72 2.86 3.29
N LYS A 165 7.53 1.81 3.29
CA LYS A 165 8.96 1.94 3.03
C LYS A 165 9.21 1.90 1.53
N ILE A 166 9.84 2.94 1.02
CA ILE A 166 10.27 3.04 -0.37
C ILE A 166 11.78 3.08 -0.39
N GLY A 167 12.35 2.51 -1.43
CA GLY A 167 13.78 2.55 -1.64
C GLY A 167 14.16 2.40 -3.10
N ARG A 168 15.41 2.72 -3.42
CA ARG A 168 16.01 2.55 -4.74
C ARG A 168 16.87 1.30 -4.75
N VAL A 169 16.70 0.45 -5.77
CA VAL A 169 17.54 -0.72 -5.97
C VAL A 169 18.94 -0.28 -6.40
N ILE A 170 19.95 -0.64 -5.62
CA ILE A 170 21.36 -0.32 -5.91
C ILE A 170 22.00 -1.47 -6.68
N GLU A 171 21.78 -2.70 -6.23
CA GLU A 171 22.48 -3.87 -6.73
C GLU A 171 21.60 -5.11 -6.63
N LEU A 172 21.77 -6.02 -7.57
CA LEU A 172 21.07 -7.31 -7.61
C LEU A 172 22.10 -8.43 -7.48
N PHE A 173 21.78 -9.43 -6.67
CA PHE A 173 22.65 -10.57 -6.44
C PHE A 173 22.04 -11.82 -7.05
N PRO A 174 22.72 -12.44 -8.04
CA PRO A 174 22.26 -13.68 -8.64
C PRO A 174 22.43 -14.85 -7.65
N GLY A 175 21.46 -15.75 -7.67
CA GLY A 175 21.54 -17.03 -6.98
C GLY A 175 22.47 -18.01 -7.69
N LYS A 176 22.64 -19.21 -7.12
CA LYS A 176 23.43 -20.28 -7.75
C LYS A 176 22.88 -20.75 -9.10
N ASP A 177 21.62 -20.48 -9.35
CA ASP A 177 20.86 -20.77 -10.59
C ASP A 177 20.89 -19.63 -11.61
N GLY A 178 21.62 -18.54 -11.33
CA GLY A 178 21.69 -17.35 -12.17
C GLY A 178 20.49 -16.42 -12.08
N GLU A 179 19.45 -16.75 -11.28
CA GLU A 179 18.31 -15.86 -11.05
C GLU A 179 18.61 -14.81 -9.97
N GLU A 180 18.20 -13.59 -10.20
CA GLU A 180 18.36 -12.46 -9.25
C GLU A 180 17.33 -12.56 -8.12
N ARG A 181 17.71 -13.21 -7.01
CA ARG A 181 16.80 -13.47 -5.87
C ARG A 181 16.93 -12.50 -4.72
N VAL A 182 18.02 -11.77 -4.67
CA VAL A 182 18.32 -10.83 -3.59
C VAL A 182 18.69 -9.49 -4.18
N ALA A 183 18.22 -8.41 -3.59
CA ALA A 183 18.53 -7.05 -3.99
C ALA A 183 19.00 -6.21 -2.81
N LYS A 184 19.93 -5.32 -3.06
CA LYS A 184 20.37 -4.27 -2.15
C LYS A 184 19.59 -3.01 -2.48
N VAL A 185 18.90 -2.46 -1.49
CA VAL A 185 18.00 -1.31 -1.64
C VAL A 185 18.39 -0.22 -0.67
N LEU A 186 18.51 1.00 -1.17
CA LEU A 186 18.72 2.20 -0.35
C LEU A 186 17.37 2.77 0.07
N SER A 187 17.10 2.81 1.37
CA SER A 187 15.90 3.40 1.96
C SER A 187 16.29 4.26 3.16
N ASN A 188 15.82 5.50 3.21
CA ASN A 188 16.10 6.43 4.31
C ASN A 188 17.60 6.50 4.70
N LYS A 189 18.50 6.60 3.71
CA LYS A 189 19.97 6.64 3.90
C LYS A 189 20.56 5.33 4.48
N THR A 190 19.78 4.28 4.58
CA THR A 190 20.20 2.97 5.07
C THR A 190 20.14 1.94 3.94
N GLU A 191 21.20 1.16 3.80
CA GLU A 191 21.24 0.06 2.86
C GLU A 191 20.59 -1.18 3.48
N LEU A 192 19.61 -1.74 2.78
CA LEU A 192 18.87 -2.92 3.20
C LEU A 192 18.99 -4.02 2.15
N THR A 193 19.34 -5.23 2.58
CA THR A 193 19.31 -6.39 1.70
C THR A 193 17.98 -7.12 1.85
N ARG A 194 17.26 -7.31 0.75
CA ARG A 194 15.93 -7.93 0.74
C ARG A 194 15.77 -8.89 -0.44
N ALA A 195 14.93 -9.89 -0.24
CA ALA A 195 14.57 -10.80 -1.32
C ALA A 195 13.72 -10.08 -2.37
N THR A 196 13.97 -10.33 -3.65
CA THR A 196 13.31 -9.65 -4.78
C THR A 196 11.80 -9.83 -4.77
N TYR A 197 11.29 -10.96 -4.28
CA TYR A 197 9.84 -11.19 -4.17
C TYR A 197 9.12 -10.29 -3.15
N LYS A 198 9.87 -9.65 -2.23
CA LYS A 198 9.36 -8.65 -1.27
C LYS A 198 9.44 -7.21 -1.79
N LEU A 199 9.94 -7.02 -3.01
CA LEU A 199 10.10 -5.73 -3.64
C LEU A 199 9.03 -5.56 -4.73
N TYR A 200 8.31 -4.45 -4.66
CA TYR A 200 7.22 -4.13 -5.58
C TYR A 200 7.57 -2.84 -6.31
N PRO A 201 7.88 -2.89 -7.60
CA PRO A 201 8.19 -1.68 -8.36
C PRO A 201 6.99 -0.73 -8.37
N LEU A 202 7.25 0.53 -8.01
CA LEU A 202 6.22 1.56 -7.90
C LEU A 202 5.84 2.09 -9.27
N GLU A 203 6.84 2.32 -10.13
CA GLU A 203 6.65 2.78 -11.49
C GLU A 203 7.05 1.72 -12.50
N ILE A 204 6.39 1.75 -13.63
CA ILE A 204 6.76 0.97 -14.79
C ILE A 204 7.60 1.92 -15.62
N ASN A 205 8.92 1.73 -15.63
CA ASN A 205 9.78 2.35 -16.63
C ASN A 205 9.46 1.68 -17.97
N THR A 206 8.37 2.06 -18.60
CA THR A 206 8.20 1.88 -20.01
C THR A 206 9.20 2.85 -20.65
N ILE A 207 10.37 2.36 -21.03
CA ILE A 207 11.02 2.90 -22.20
C ILE A 207 10.00 2.63 -23.32
N ILE A 208 9.09 3.57 -23.51
CA ILE A 208 8.30 3.64 -24.73
C ILE A 208 9.33 4.07 -25.75
N ASP A 209 9.91 3.11 -26.47
CA ASP A 209 10.46 3.40 -27.78
C ASP A 209 9.33 4.13 -28.51
N ALA A 210 9.60 5.33 -29.00
CA ALA A 210 8.61 6.25 -29.57
C ALA A 210 7.77 5.62 -30.71
N SER A 211 8.11 4.40 -31.17
CA SER A 211 7.39 3.58 -32.14
C SER A 211 6.13 2.90 -31.57
N ASP A 212 6.04 2.63 -30.24
CA ASP A 212 4.92 1.86 -29.66
C ASP A 212 3.80 2.74 -29.08
N ALA A 213 4.01 4.06 -28.99
CA ALA A 213 3.03 5.00 -28.45
C ALA A 213 1.77 5.16 -29.35
N ILE A 214 1.81 4.72 -30.59
CA ILE A 214 0.73 4.88 -31.57
C ILE A 214 -0.28 3.73 -31.51
N THR A 215 0.08 2.57 -30.96
CA THR A 215 -0.76 1.36 -30.99
C THR A 215 -1.68 1.20 -29.78
N CYS A 216 -1.48 1.95 -28.70
CA CYS A 216 -2.27 1.81 -27.45
C CYS A 216 -3.51 2.74 -27.38
N ARG A 217 -3.88 3.43 -28.49
CA ARG A 217 -5.05 4.33 -28.58
C ARG A 217 -6.21 3.81 -29.43
N LYS A 218 -6.14 2.57 -29.86
CA LYS A 218 -7.24 1.94 -30.62
C LYS A 218 -7.54 0.60 -29.97
N ASP A 219 -8.36 0.60 -28.92
CA ASP A 219 -9.35 -0.43 -28.60
C ASP A 219 -10.26 0.11 -27.48
#